data_e37ab288a42516090ff1b4d01d141cd4
#
_entry.id   e37ab288a42516090ff1b4d01d141cd4
#
_cell.length_a   1.000
_cell.length_b   1.000
_cell.length_c   1.000
_cell.angle_alpha   90.00
_cell.angle_beta   90.00
_cell.angle_gamma   90.00
#
_symmetry.space_group_name_H-M   'P 1'
#
loop_
_entity.id
_entity.type
_entity.pdbx_description
1 polymer ?
#
loop_
_entity_poly.entity_id
_entity_poly.type
_entity_poly.pdbx_seq_one_letter_code
_entity_poly.pdbx_strand_id
1 'polypeptide(L)'
;MPTQITARAVTKSFHGRVVLDEISCSLGAGERTGIIGENGSGKSTLLRLLAGVERPDRGEIVVQSDGGVGYLAQDEQLPPHLTVQQVVDRAMSELRELERRMRALEAAMADGDDSVMAEYGELMTAFELRGGYDADARLEQALHGLGLGLVPRSRTVGGLSGGEQVRLRLAAVLAAAPEVLLLDEPTNHLDDDALTWLEEHLRTRRGTTGAVSHDRVFLERVATSLLEVDADRRRVVRHGNGYSGFLAEQAAARQRWEQSYAQWQSEVARMRETAATTARQVAPGRAMRDNNKMAYDRAVGRVQQSLASRVRNAEERLRRLLDDPVPPPPKPLRFTPTLAGGRVRGAVLEATDVMVEGRLGRTGLTLASGDRLLITGPNGAGKSTLLRVLAGDLIPDAGTVVRRGRIGYLAQQPPSARPGETLLAAFARGRGEPDRQAERLVALGLFDRARLTARVAELSTGQRQRLALARLVSEPTDALLLDEPTNHLSPGLIEELEAALADYPGALVIVSHDRRLRQRWRGAQLEVGAVPAAV
;
A
#
# COMPACT_ATOMS: atom_id res chain seq x y z
N MET A 1 -6.93 32.58 -7.63
CA MET A 1 -7.07 31.42 -8.57
C MET A 1 -7.27 30.16 -7.77
N PRO A 2 -7.92 29.10 -8.27
CA PRO A 2 -8.03 27.87 -7.47
C PRO A 2 -6.63 27.28 -7.25
N THR A 3 -6.31 26.96 -6.01
CA THR A 3 -5.05 26.31 -5.62
C THR A 3 -4.91 24.97 -6.33
N GLN A 4 -3.83 24.78 -7.08
CA GLN A 4 -3.60 23.55 -7.81
C GLN A 4 -2.10 23.24 -7.89
N ILE A 5 -1.75 21.96 -7.71
CA ILE A 5 -0.44 21.43 -8.12
C ILE A 5 -0.64 20.48 -9.29
N THR A 6 0.10 20.68 -10.36
CA THR A 6 0.05 19.82 -11.56
C THR A 6 1.45 19.37 -11.92
N ALA A 7 1.66 18.07 -12.00
CA ALA A 7 2.84 17.42 -12.57
C ALA A 7 2.52 16.98 -14.01
N ARG A 8 3.39 17.28 -14.99
CA ARG A 8 3.22 16.94 -16.40
C ARG A 8 4.43 16.19 -16.92
N ALA A 9 4.25 14.96 -17.37
CA ALA A 9 5.27 14.07 -17.93
C ALA A 9 6.57 14.04 -17.10
N VAL A 10 6.43 13.97 -15.78
CA VAL A 10 7.54 14.06 -14.83
C VAL A 10 8.28 12.73 -14.76
N THR A 11 9.60 12.79 -14.98
CA THR A 11 10.51 11.66 -14.80
C THR A 11 11.52 12.00 -13.71
N LYS A 12 11.77 11.04 -12.82
CA LYS A 12 12.79 11.13 -11.76
C LYS A 12 13.56 9.84 -11.61
N SER A 13 14.89 9.97 -11.57
CA SER A 13 15.82 8.86 -11.40
C SER A 13 16.82 9.12 -10.28
N PHE A 14 17.31 8.07 -9.65
CA PHE A 14 18.38 8.11 -8.65
C PHE A 14 19.43 7.06 -9.00
N HIS A 15 20.68 7.47 -9.10
CA HIS A 15 21.82 6.58 -9.41
C HIS A 15 21.57 5.69 -10.64
N GLY A 16 20.95 6.27 -11.69
CA GLY A 16 20.63 5.55 -12.93
C GLY A 16 19.38 4.66 -12.88
N ARG A 17 18.70 4.56 -11.73
CA ARG A 17 17.43 3.84 -11.60
C ARG A 17 16.27 4.82 -11.69
N VAL A 18 15.41 4.66 -12.71
CA VAL A 18 14.17 5.42 -12.86
C VAL A 18 13.19 5.00 -11.77
N VAL A 19 12.69 5.95 -10.99
CA VAL A 19 11.71 5.75 -9.92
C VAL A 19 10.31 6.15 -10.40
N LEU A 20 10.19 7.31 -11.06
CA LEU A 20 8.96 7.79 -11.70
C LEU A 20 9.25 8.02 -13.18
N ASP A 21 8.35 7.59 -14.06
CA ASP A 21 8.55 7.62 -15.51
C ASP A 21 7.37 8.26 -16.22
N GLU A 22 7.59 9.46 -16.78
CA GLU A 22 6.60 10.28 -17.51
C GLU A 22 5.24 10.41 -16.80
N ILE A 23 5.26 10.51 -15.45
CA ILE A 23 4.02 10.60 -14.68
C ILE A 23 3.34 11.95 -14.84
N SER A 24 2.00 11.91 -14.91
CA SER A 24 1.16 13.12 -14.89
C SER A 24 0.06 12.96 -13.84
N CYS A 25 -0.03 13.91 -12.93
CA CYS A 25 -1.04 13.92 -11.88
C CYS A 25 -1.32 15.35 -11.40
N SER A 26 -2.42 15.55 -10.67
CA SER A 26 -2.76 16.86 -10.10
C SER A 26 -3.42 16.73 -8.73
N LEU A 27 -3.22 17.74 -7.89
CA LEU A 27 -3.96 17.97 -6.65
C LEU A 27 -4.89 19.16 -6.87
N GLY A 28 -6.18 18.93 -6.79
CA GLY A 28 -7.20 19.97 -7.00
C GLY A 28 -7.39 20.88 -5.79
N ALA A 29 -7.95 22.07 -6.02
CA ALA A 29 -8.25 23.03 -4.96
C ALA A 29 -9.20 22.45 -3.90
N GLY A 30 -8.82 22.55 -2.63
CA GLY A 30 -9.62 22.07 -1.50
C GLY A 30 -9.73 20.55 -1.41
N GLU A 31 -9.01 19.82 -2.24
CA GLU A 31 -9.03 18.37 -2.29
C GLU A 31 -8.11 17.76 -1.22
N ARG A 32 -8.53 16.64 -0.68
CA ARG A 32 -7.69 15.81 0.20
C ARG A 32 -7.33 14.52 -0.52
N THR A 33 -6.12 14.50 -1.07
CA THR A 33 -5.61 13.40 -1.89
C THR A 33 -4.72 12.48 -1.05
N GLY A 34 -5.13 11.23 -0.88
CA GLY A 34 -4.28 10.18 -0.33
C GLY A 34 -3.33 9.65 -1.41
N ILE A 35 -2.06 9.46 -1.07
CA ILE A 35 -1.05 8.88 -1.97
C ILE A 35 -0.70 7.49 -1.44
N ILE A 36 -1.03 6.48 -2.23
CA ILE A 36 -0.90 5.06 -1.87
C ILE A 36 0.04 4.33 -2.82
N GLY A 37 0.51 3.17 -2.41
CA GLY A 37 1.41 2.32 -3.21
C GLY A 37 2.37 1.55 -2.31
N GLU A 38 3.10 0.61 -2.89
CA GLU A 38 4.08 -0.18 -2.15
C GLU A 38 5.27 0.66 -1.65
N ASN A 39 5.99 0.14 -0.64
CA ASN A 39 7.20 0.81 -0.18
C ASN A 39 8.29 0.77 -1.27
N GLY A 40 8.91 1.93 -1.50
CA GLY A 40 9.87 2.10 -2.59
C GLY A 40 9.23 2.32 -3.97
N SER A 41 7.89 2.51 -4.06
CA SER A 41 7.22 2.83 -5.33
C SER A 41 7.47 4.26 -5.82
N GLY A 42 8.00 5.13 -4.96
CA GLY A 42 8.26 6.53 -5.30
C GLY A 42 7.27 7.53 -4.69
N LYS A 43 6.42 7.14 -3.71
CA LYS A 43 5.45 8.04 -3.03
C LYS A 43 6.12 9.26 -2.44
N SER A 44 7.14 9.08 -1.58
CA SER A 44 7.89 10.18 -0.96
C SER A 44 8.65 11.02 -2.00
N THR A 45 9.13 10.40 -3.09
CA THR A 45 9.74 11.11 -4.21
C THR A 45 8.72 12.00 -4.92
N LEU A 46 7.53 11.47 -5.22
CA LEU A 46 6.44 12.24 -5.80
C LEU A 46 6.08 13.43 -4.89
N LEU A 47 5.95 13.18 -3.58
CA LEU A 47 5.57 14.23 -2.64
C LEU A 47 6.64 15.33 -2.54
N ARG A 48 7.97 14.97 -2.52
CA ARG A 48 9.07 15.95 -2.54
C ARG A 48 9.11 16.78 -3.82
N LEU A 49 8.80 16.15 -4.96
CA LEU A 49 8.69 16.85 -6.24
C LEU A 49 7.52 17.85 -6.22
N LEU A 50 6.33 17.43 -5.74
CA LEU A 50 5.16 18.30 -5.61
C LEU A 50 5.38 19.44 -4.61
N ALA A 51 6.18 19.19 -3.56
CA ALA A 51 6.59 20.21 -2.57
C ALA A 51 7.67 21.18 -3.08
N GLY A 52 8.25 20.94 -4.26
CA GLY A 52 9.35 21.74 -4.78
C GLY A 52 10.70 21.53 -4.08
N VAL A 53 10.79 20.54 -3.16
CA VAL A 53 12.04 20.18 -2.46
C VAL A 53 13.02 19.49 -3.40
N GLU A 54 12.50 18.73 -4.36
CA GLU A 54 13.27 18.12 -5.44
C GLU A 54 12.83 18.65 -6.80
N ARG A 55 13.75 18.65 -7.76
CA ARG A 55 13.45 18.98 -9.17
C ARG A 55 13.30 17.71 -9.99
N PRO A 56 12.36 17.65 -10.93
CA PRO A 56 12.27 16.54 -11.87
C PRO A 56 13.48 16.54 -12.83
N ASP A 57 13.85 15.34 -13.32
CA ASP A 57 14.87 15.21 -14.36
C ASP A 57 14.31 15.59 -15.74
N ARG A 58 12.99 15.31 -15.95
CA ARG A 58 12.22 15.74 -17.14
C ARG A 58 10.80 16.09 -16.71
N GLY A 59 10.11 16.82 -17.58
CA GLY A 59 8.75 17.30 -17.32
C GLY A 59 8.74 18.56 -16.46
N GLU A 60 7.56 18.96 -16.02
CA GLU A 60 7.37 20.19 -15.23
C GLU A 60 6.38 19.98 -14.08
N ILE A 61 6.55 20.78 -13.04
CA ILE A 61 5.60 20.87 -11.93
C ILE A 61 5.20 22.33 -11.79
N VAL A 62 3.90 22.55 -11.89
CA VAL A 62 3.30 23.88 -11.75
C VAL A 62 2.55 23.92 -10.43
N VAL A 63 2.93 24.85 -9.56
CA VAL A 63 2.27 25.12 -8.29
C VAL A 63 1.57 26.48 -8.40
N GLN A 64 0.26 26.47 -8.23
CA GLN A 64 -0.58 27.67 -8.15
C GLN A 64 -1.11 27.76 -6.73
N SER A 65 -0.48 28.56 -5.88
CA SER A 65 -0.83 28.74 -4.48
C SER A 65 -0.39 30.11 -4.01
N ASP A 66 -1.31 30.90 -3.49
CA ASP A 66 -1.02 32.21 -2.91
C ASP A 66 -0.65 32.10 -1.42
N GLY A 67 -1.13 31.06 -0.73
CA GLY A 67 -0.90 30.78 0.70
C GLY A 67 0.27 29.85 1.01
N GLY A 68 1.10 29.52 0.02
CA GLY A 68 2.31 28.72 0.17
C GLY A 68 2.07 27.20 0.29
N VAL A 69 3.19 26.44 0.29
CA VAL A 69 3.22 24.98 0.39
C VAL A 69 3.94 24.59 1.68
N GLY A 70 3.24 23.87 2.57
CA GLY A 70 3.82 23.23 3.75
C GLY A 70 4.13 21.77 3.45
N TYR A 71 5.31 21.32 3.85
CA TYR A 71 5.75 19.94 3.66
C TYR A 71 6.27 19.32 4.97
N LEU A 72 5.73 18.15 5.30
CA LEU A 72 6.25 17.30 6.38
C LEU A 72 7.00 16.13 5.74
N ALA A 73 8.33 16.10 5.88
CA ALA A 73 9.16 15.00 5.42
C ALA A 73 9.15 13.84 6.42
N GLN A 74 9.28 12.60 5.94
CA GLN A 74 9.34 11.40 6.77
C GLN A 74 10.57 11.38 7.67
N ASP A 75 11.76 11.65 7.11
CA ASP A 75 13.06 11.43 7.76
C ASP A 75 13.83 12.71 8.10
N GLU A 76 13.18 13.86 8.16
CA GLU A 76 13.84 15.11 8.51
C GLU A 76 14.23 15.10 9.98
N GLN A 77 15.52 15.32 10.25
CA GLN A 77 16.03 15.47 11.60
C GLN A 77 16.13 16.95 11.98
N LEU A 78 15.48 17.30 13.06
CA LEU A 78 15.63 18.63 13.65
C LEU A 78 16.98 18.75 14.35
N PRO A 79 17.67 19.92 14.25
CA PRO A 79 18.90 20.16 15.00
C PRO A 79 18.65 20.02 16.51
N PRO A 80 19.42 19.18 17.23
CA PRO A 80 19.13 18.81 18.61
C PRO A 80 19.27 19.98 19.62
N HIS A 81 19.98 21.03 19.24
CA HIS A 81 20.19 22.23 20.08
C HIS A 81 19.03 23.22 20.02
N LEU A 82 18.13 23.11 19.05
CA LEU A 82 16.97 23.99 18.98
C LEU A 82 16.00 23.71 20.12
N THR A 83 15.32 24.76 20.59
CA THR A 83 14.19 24.61 21.51
C THR A 83 12.90 24.33 20.74
N VAL A 84 11.89 23.79 21.43
CA VAL A 84 10.53 23.62 20.89
C VAL A 84 10.03 24.96 20.32
N GLN A 85 10.23 26.08 21.03
CA GLN A 85 9.83 27.40 20.56
C GLN A 85 10.52 27.79 19.26
N GLN A 86 11.82 27.56 19.14
CA GLN A 86 12.57 27.88 17.92
C GLN A 86 12.13 27.05 16.69
N VAL A 87 11.72 25.80 16.90
CA VAL A 87 11.16 24.98 15.81
C VAL A 87 9.83 25.57 15.32
N VAL A 88 8.96 25.94 16.23
CA VAL A 88 7.69 26.60 15.95
C VAL A 88 7.90 27.93 15.23
N ASP A 89 8.77 28.80 15.76
CA ASP A 89 9.06 30.10 15.19
C ASP A 89 9.59 29.99 13.74
N ARG A 90 10.39 28.96 13.45
CA ARG A 90 10.85 28.68 12.07
C ARG A 90 9.72 28.30 11.15
N ALA A 91 8.83 27.42 11.57
CA ALA A 91 7.69 26.99 10.74
C ALA A 91 6.69 28.13 10.49
N MET A 92 6.56 29.04 11.45
CA MET A 92 5.67 30.21 11.36
C MET A 92 6.37 31.47 10.82
N SER A 93 7.65 31.39 10.42
CA SER A 93 8.46 32.56 10.06
C SER A 93 7.86 33.44 8.97
N GLU A 94 7.30 32.84 7.92
CA GLU A 94 6.65 33.58 6.84
C GLU A 94 5.41 34.33 7.33
N LEU A 95 4.58 33.69 8.16
CA LEU A 95 3.39 34.32 8.72
C LEU A 95 3.75 35.47 9.66
N ARG A 96 4.79 35.28 10.47
CA ARG A 96 5.31 36.34 11.36
C ARG A 96 5.98 37.47 10.58
N GLU A 97 6.56 37.19 9.41
CA GLU A 97 7.09 38.22 8.50
C GLU A 97 5.97 39.06 7.92
N LEU A 98 4.88 38.43 7.44
CA LEU A 98 3.68 39.15 6.96
C LEU A 98 3.14 40.08 8.05
N GLU A 99 3.00 39.58 9.28
CA GLU A 99 2.54 40.37 10.43
C GLU A 99 3.46 41.58 10.71
N ARG A 100 4.78 41.37 10.69
CA ARG A 100 5.76 42.49 10.90
C ARG A 100 5.67 43.53 9.80
N ARG A 101 5.55 43.11 8.52
CA ARG A 101 5.39 44.04 7.39
C ARG A 101 4.08 44.83 7.50
N MET A 102 2.96 44.17 7.85
CA MET A 102 1.70 44.88 8.05
C MET A 102 1.82 45.94 9.13
N ARG A 103 2.41 45.61 10.30
CA ARG A 103 2.62 46.57 11.39
C ARG A 103 3.53 47.74 10.98
N ALA A 104 4.56 47.50 10.14
CA ALA A 104 5.43 48.54 9.62
C ALA A 104 4.68 49.49 8.69
N LEU A 105 3.79 48.95 7.84
CA LEU A 105 2.95 49.78 6.94
C LEU A 105 1.87 50.55 7.72
N GLU A 106 1.31 49.97 8.78
CA GLU A 106 0.38 50.65 9.70
C GLU A 106 1.04 51.89 10.32
N ALA A 107 2.31 51.72 10.75
CA ALA A 107 3.08 52.86 11.29
C ALA A 107 3.35 53.93 10.23
N ALA A 108 3.72 53.55 8.99
CA ALA A 108 3.93 54.49 7.89
C ALA A 108 2.63 55.25 7.52
N MET A 109 1.49 54.58 7.49
CA MET A 109 0.18 55.22 7.28
C MET A 109 -0.16 56.21 8.40
N ALA A 110 0.17 55.87 9.66
CA ALA A 110 -0.04 56.74 10.80
C ALA A 110 0.82 58.02 10.70
N ASP A 111 2.00 57.92 10.05
CA ASP A 111 2.89 59.07 9.75
C ASP A 111 2.47 59.85 8.47
N GLY A 112 1.37 59.46 7.81
CA GLY A 112 0.76 60.16 6.68
C GLY A 112 1.22 59.66 5.29
N ASP A 113 1.84 58.49 5.19
CA ASP A 113 2.20 57.87 3.90
C ASP A 113 1.07 56.97 3.37
N ASP A 114 0.14 57.58 2.62
CA ASP A 114 -0.99 56.86 2.01
C ASP A 114 -0.56 55.99 0.82
N SER A 115 0.68 56.11 0.31
CA SER A 115 1.16 55.33 -0.85
C SER A 115 1.27 53.83 -0.54
N VAL A 116 1.37 53.44 0.73
CA VAL A 116 1.52 52.07 1.18
C VAL A 116 0.20 51.31 1.38
N MET A 117 -0.95 51.99 1.20
CA MET A 117 -2.28 51.43 1.45
C MET A 117 -2.60 50.20 0.57
N ALA A 118 -2.17 50.21 -0.69
CA ALA A 118 -2.37 49.08 -1.61
C ALA A 118 -1.59 47.85 -1.15
N GLU A 119 -0.31 48.01 -0.78
CA GLU A 119 0.53 46.92 -0.27
C GLU A 119 -0.03 46.37 1.05
N TYR A 120 -0.48 47.23 1.96
CA TYR A 120 -1.14 46.84 3.19
C TYR A 120 -2.37 45.97 2.93
N GLY A 121 -3.23 46.34 1.98
CA GLY A 121 -4.41 45.56 1.61
C GLY A 121 -4.09 44.18 1.06
N GLU A 122 -3.04 44.06 0.24
CA GLU A 122 -2.56 42.79 -0.28
C GLU A 122 -2.02 41.88 0.85
N LEU A 123 -1.19 42.42 1.73
CA LEU A 123 -0.64 41.69 2.86
C LEU A 123 -1.72 41.27 3.87
N MET A 124 -2.69 42.15 4.15
CA MET A 124 -3.83 41.83 5.01
C MET A 124 -4.64 40.67 4.44
N THR A 125 -4.95 40.72 3.15
CA THR A 125 -5.63 39.62 2.47
C THR A 125 -4.86 38.31 2.56
N ALA A 126 -3.54 38.30 2.33
CA ALA A 126 -2.69 37.15 2.46
C ALA A 126 -2.63 36.61 3.90
N PHE A 127 -2.58 37.50 4.90
CA PHE A 127 -2.57 37.16 6.32
C PHE A 127 -3.90 36.55 6.77
N GLU A 128 -5.04 37.11 6.32
CA GLU A 128 -6.38 36.57 6.60
C GLU A 128 -6.61 35.20 5.94
N LEU A 129 -6.21 35.04 4.67
CA LEU A 129 -6.31 33.75 3.96
C LEU A 129 -5.57 32.62 4.66
N ARG A 130 -4.44 32.95 5.34
CA ARG A 130 -3.66 32.00 6.16
C ARG A 130 -4.17 31.93 7.61
N GLY A 131 -5.26 32.61 7.95
CA GLY A 131 -5.81 32.68 9.31
C GLY A 131 -4.79 33.19 10.31
N GLY A 132 -4.05 34.25 9.97
CA GLY A 132 -2.94 34.77 10.74
C GLY A 132 -3.31 35.18 12.17
N TYR A 133 -4.51 35.72 12.38
CA TYR A 133 -5.01 36.11 13.69
C TYR A 133 -5.19 34.96 14.68
N ASP A 134 -5.45 33.76 14.16
CA ASP A 134 -5.68 32.55 14.99
C ASP A 134 -4.41 31.66 15.10
N ALA A 135 -3.28 32.11 14.58
CA ALA A 135 -2.08 31.30 14.43
C ALA A 135 -1.56 30.73 15.75
N ASP A 136 -1.55 31.52 16.82
CA ASP A 136 -1.12 31.08 18.15
C ASP A 136 -2.12 30.09 18.76
N ALA A 137 -3.42 30.34 18.60
CA ALA A 137 -4.45 29.43 19.08
C ALA A 137 -4.39 28.08 18.34
N ARG A 138 -4.18 28.09 17.03
CA ARG A 138 -3.98 26.86 16.23
C ARG A 138 -2.74 26.10 16.69
N LEU A 139 -1.64 26.80 16.99
CA LEU A 139 -0.42 26.17 17.51
C LEU A 139 -0.69 25.44 18.82
N GLU A 140 -1.36 26.10 19.78
CA GLU A 140 -1.70 25.46 21.06
C GLU A 140 -2.61 24.26 20.85
N GLN A 141 -3.61 24.38 19.99
CA GLN A 141 -4.50 23.27 19.63
C GLN A 141 -3.72 22.10 18.99
N ALA A 142 -2.79 22.39 18.05
CA ALA A 142 -2.01 21.36 17.38
C ALA A 142 -1.07 20.64 18.37
N LEU A 143 -0.41 21.38 19.25
CA LEU A 143 0.46 20.77 20.27
C LEU A 143 -0.32 19.95 21.27
N HIS A 144 -1.47 20.44 21.72
CA HIS A 144 -2.32 19.69 22.65
C HIS A 144 -2.91 18.44 22.00
N GLY A 145 -3.48 18.58 20.79
CA GLY A 145 -4.05 17.49 20.04
C GLY A 145 -3.05 16.39 19.65
N LEU A 146 -1.78 16.74 19.50
CA LEU A 146 -0.69 15.79 19.24
C LEU A 146 0.05 15.32 20.51
N GLY A 147 -0.51 15.57 21.71
CA GLY A 147 0.04 15.10 22.98
C GLY A 147 1.33 15.80 23.42
N LEU A 148 1.57 17.02 22.95
CA LEU A 148 2.74 17.85 23.32
C LEU A 148 2.39 19.03 24.21
N GLY A 149 1.14 19.19 24.64
CA GLY A 149 0.66 20.34 25.44
C GLY A 149 1.39 20.55 26.77
N LEU A 150 1.96 19.49 27.35
CA LEU A 150 2.74 19.56 28.59
C LEU A 150 4.25 19.71 28.36
N VAL A 151 4.73 19.73 27.12
CA VAL A 151 6.16 19.85 26.81
C VAL A 151 6.58 21.32 26.91
N PRO A 152 7.55 21.66 27.82
CA PRO A 152 8.01 23.04 27.96
C PRO A 152 8.58 23.59 26.63
N ARG A 153 8.22 24.82 26.29
CA ARG A 153 8.70 25.50 25.06
C ARG A 153 10.21 25.69 25.02
N SER A 154 10.85 25.78 26.23
CA SER A 154 12.30 25.90 26.40
C SER A 154 13.04 24.56 26.27
N ARG A 155 12.34 23.43 26.26
CA ARG A 155 12.96 22.11 26.13
C ARG A 155 13.65 21.99 24.78
N THR A 156 14.87 21.44 24.75
CA THR A 156 15.61 21.22 23.51
C THR A 156 15.10 19.99 22.77
N VAL A 157 15.18 20.02 21.45
CA VAL A 157 14.79 18.90 20.56
C VAL A 157 15.57 17.61 20.89
N GLY A 158 16.86 17.74 21.24
CA GLY A 158 17.68 16.59 21.66
C GLY A 158 17.20 15.91 22.93
N GLY A 159 16.39 16.58 23.74
CA GLY A 159 15.74 16.01 24.92
C GLY A 159 14.38 15.36 24.67
N LEU A 160 13.87 15.45 23.44
CA LEU A 160 12.63 14.82 23.01
C LEU A 160 12.88 13.41 22.46
N SER A 161 11.95 12.49 22.68
CA SER A 161 11.93 11.20 21.98
C SER A 161 11.73 11.40 20.48
N GLY A 162 12.11 10.42 19.66
CA GLY A 162 11.90 10.48 18.20
C GLY A 162 10.45 10.73 17.83
N GLY A 163 9.50 10.10 18.53
CA GLY A 163 8.06 10.31 18.30
C GLY A 163 7.61 11.73 18.66
N GLU A 164 8.11 12.31 19.77
CA GLU A 164 7.82 13.71 20.14
C GLU A 164 8.39 14.69 19.11
N GLN A 165 9.57 14.41 18.53
CA GLN A 165 10.14 15.24 17.47
C GLN A 165 9.28 15.24 16.20
N VAL A 166 8.78 14.08 15.76
CA VAL A 166 7.88 13.97 14.60
C VAL A 166 6.58 14.73 14.86
N ARG A 167 5.99 14.55 16.05
CA ARG A 167 4.76 15.26 16.44
C ARG A 167 4.94 16.77 16.53
N LEU A 168 6.10 17.22 17.00
CA LEU A 168 6.45 18.66 17.04
C LEU A 168 6.51 19.26 15.62
N ARG A 169 7.17 18.58 14.68
CA ARG A 169 7.21 19.03 13.27
C ARG A 169 5.82 19.11 12.66
N LEU A 170 5.01 18.07 12.89
CA LEU A 170 3.63 18.04 12.41
C LEU A 170 2.81 19.20 12.99
N ALA A 171 2.90 19.43 14.33
CA ALA A 171 2.22 20.56 14.98
C ALA A 171 2.64 21.91 14.37
N ALA A 172 3.94 22.09 14.14
CA ALA A 172 4.49 23.33 13.60
C ALA A 172 4.01 23.59 12.15
N VAL A 173 3.98 22.58 11.29
CA VAL A 173 3.49 22.70 9.92
C VAL A 173 1.98 22.94 9.88
N LEU A 174 1.20 22.30 10.76
CA LEU A 174 -0.26 22.52 10.85
C LEU A 174 -0.59 23.92 11.35
N ALA A 175 0.18 24.43 12.34
CA ALA A 175 -0.01 25.78 12.88
C ALA A 175 0.28 26.88 11.84
N ALA A 176 1.26 26.67 10.96
CA ALA A 176 1.58 27.59 9.87
C ALA A 176 0.46 27.71 8.82
N ALA A 177 -0.49 26.78 8.79
CA ALA A 177 -1.68 26.73 7.95
C ALA A 177 -1.41 27.08 6.48
N PRO A 178 -0.47 26.43 5.79
CA PRO A 178 -0.19 26.68 4.38
C PRO A 178 -1.42 26.34 3.56
N GLU A 179 -1.60 26.97 2.41
CA GLU A 179 -2.74 26.69 1.52
C GLU A 179 -2.70 25.26 0.97
N VAL A 180 -1.50 24.79 0.60
CA VAL A 180 -1.23 23.41 0.24
C VAL A 180 -0.43 22.73 1.35
N LEU A 181 -0.93 21.60 1.84
CA LEU A 181 -0.30 20.80 2.88
C LEU A 181 0.08 19.42 2.32
N LEU A 182 1.37 19.10 2.35
CA LEU A 182 1.91 17.83 1.88
C LEU A 182 2.54 17.08 3.04
N LEU A 183 2.02 15.87 3.34
CA LEU A 183 2.38 15.08 4.52
C LEU A 183 2.92 13.71 4.11
N ASP A 184 4.15 13.38 4.52
CA ASP A 184 4.75 12.06 4.28
C ASP A 184 4.66 11.21 5.54
N GLU A 185 3.77 10.21 5.53
CA GLU A 185 3.47 9.29 6.64
C GLU A 185 3.15 10.00 7.96
N PRO A 186 2.18 10.95 8.00
CA PRO A 186 1.87 11.72 9.19
C PRO A 186 1.28 10.90 10.33
N THR A 187 0.82 9.69 10.05
CA THR A 187 0.22 8.76 11.01
C THR A 187 1.24 8.01 11.86
N ASN A 188 2.52 8.03 11.46
CA ASN A 188 3.58 7.35 12.20
C ASN A 188 3.83 8.03 13.55
N HIS A 189 4.04 7.24 14.59
CA HIS A 189 4.32 7.70 15.97
C HIS A 189 3.19 8.47 16.65
N LEU A 190 1.96 8.41 16.12
CA LEU A 190 0.76 8.94 16.76
C LEU A 190 0.03 7.80 17.51
N ASP A 191 -0.51 8.12 18.67
CA ASP A 191 -1.47 7.28 19.37
C ASP A 191 -2.89 7.47 18.79
N ASP A 192 -3.84 6.70 19.25
CA ASP A 192 -5.20 6.71 18.72
C ASP A 192 -5.91 8.07 18.92
N ASP A 193 -5.60 8.80 19.99
CA ASP A 193 -6.18 10.12 20.28
C ASP A 193 -5.60 11.19 19.35
N ALA A 194 -4.27 11.23 19.18
CA ALA A 194 -3.59 12.14 18.26
C ALA A 194 -3.99 11.88 16.80
N LEU A 195 -4.16 10.60 16.42
CA LEU A 195 -4.67 10.23 15.09
C LEU A 195 -6.09 10.74 14.87
N THR A 196 -6.98 10.56 15.83
CA THR A 196 -8.36 11.02 15.73
C THR A 196 -8.42 12.54 15.61
N TRP A 197 -7.61 13.25 16.39
CA TRP A 197 -7.49 14.69 16.30
C TRP A 197 -6.96 15.14 14.92
N LEU A 198 -5.90 14.49 14.42
CA LEU A 198 -5.32 14.81 13.10
C LEU A 198 -6.34 14.57 11.96
N GLU A 199 -7.05 13.45 12.00
CA GLU A 199 -8.10 13.13 11.02
C GLU A 199 -9.17 14.22 10.96
N GLU A 200 -9.67 14.67 12.12
CA GLU A 200 -10.68 15.72 12.19
C GLU A 200 -10.13 17.09 11.76
N HIS A 201 -8.91 17.43 12.19
CA HIS A 201 -8.25 18.65 11.77
C HIS A 201 -8.10 18.72 10.24
N LEU A 202 -7.65 17.63 9.59
CA LEU A 202 -7.50 17.59 8.13
C LEU A 202 -8.84 17.60 7.38
N ARG A 203 -9.91 17.06 7.98
CA ARG A 203 -11.26 17.08 7.38
C ARG A 203 -11.87 18.47 7.39
N THR A 204 -11.65 19.23 8.45
CA THR A 204 -12.23 20.58 8.64
C THR A 204 -11.38 21.70 8.05
N ARG A 205 -10.10 21.41 7.80
CA ARG A 205 -9.17 22.36 7.21
C ARG A 205 -9.61 22.84 5.83
N ARG A 206 -9.51 24.14 5.60
CA ARG A 206 -9.59 24.73 4.25
C ARG A 206 -8.24 24.60 3.55
N GLY A 207 -8.26 24.43 2.22
CA GLY A 207 -7.07 24.26 1.40
C GLY A 207 -6.82 22.82 0.96
N THR A 208 -5.81 22.65 0.11
CA THR A 208 -5.48 21.37 -0.52
C THR A 208 -4.56 20.56 0.37
N THR A 209 -4.80 19.26 0.47
CA THR A 209 -3.97 18.34 1.26
C THR A 209 -3.56 17.14 0.40
N GLY A 210 -2.26 16.82 0.37
CA GLY A 210 -1.72 15.58 -0.15
C GLY A 210 -1.06 14.79 0.98
N ALA A 211 -1.46 13.56 1.22
CA ALA A 211 -0.88 12.75 2.30
C ALA A 211 -0.50 11.35 1.82
N VAL A 212 0.76 10.98 2.00
CA VAL A 212 1.20 9.59 1.90
C VAL A 212 0.84 8.90 3.21
N SER A 213 0.11 7.82 3.17
CA SER A 213 -0.15 7.00 4.35
C SER A 213 -0.43 5.55 4.01
N HIS A 214 -0.05 4.67 4.92
CA HIS A 214 -0.43 3.26 4.93
C HIS A 214 -1.60 2.96 5.86
N ASP A 215 -2.04 3.92 6.67
CA ASP A 215 -3.20 3.78 7.56
C ASP A 215 -4.50 3.87 6.74
N ARG A 216 -5.16 2.72 6.58
CA ARG A 216 -6.41 2.59 5.80
C ARG A 216 -7.57 3.34 6.43
N VAL A 217 -7.60 3.43 7.77
CA VAL A 217 -8.65 4.19 8.50
C VAL A 217 -8.48 5.68 8.26
N PHE A 218 -7.23 6.16 8.33
CA PHE A 218 -6.91 7.54 8.00
C PHE A 218 -7.30 7.89 6.55
N LEU A 219 -6.92 7.04 5.58
CA LEU A 219 -7.29 7.25 4.17
C LEU A 219 -8.80 7.25 3.96
N GLU A 220 -9.54 6.35 4.60
CA GLU A 220 -11.01 6.28 4.52
C GLU A 220 -11.68 7.52 5.07
N ARG A 221 -11.16 8.06 6.20
CA ARG A 221 -11.76 9.20 6.88
C ARG A 221 -11.40 10.54 6.28
N VAL A 222 -10.17 10.67 5.76
CA VAL A 222 -9.62 11.97 5.32
C VAL A 222 -9.64 12.14 3.83
N ALA A 223 -9.24 11.11 3.03
CA ALA A 223 -9.03 11.26 1.60
C ALA A 223 -10.35 11.32 0.82
N THR A 224 -10.47 12.32 -0.05
CA THR A 224 -11.56 12.45 -1.03
C THR A 224 -11.20 11.84 -2.38
N SER A 225 -9.91 11.72 -2.67
CA SER A 225 -9.36 11.04 -3.86
C SER A 225 -8.07 10.33 -3.49
N LEU A 226 -7.63 9.42 -4.36
CA LEU A 226 -6.37 8.71 -4.20
C LEU A 226 -5.50 8.84 -5.45
N LEU A 227 -4.18 8.88 -5.23
CA LEU A 227 -3.17 8.67 -6.25
C LEU A 227 -2.41 7.37 -5.91
N GLU A 228 -2.57 6.36 -6.76
CA GLU A 228 -1.85 5.10 -6.63
C GLU A 228 -0.54 5.17 -7.41
N VAL A 229 0.59 5.01 -6.72
CA VAL A 229 1.93 4.94 -7.31
C VAL A 229 2.30 3.48 -7.54
N ASP A 230 2.21 3.04 -8.80
CA ASP A 230 2.49 1.67 -9.22
C ASP A 230 4.00 1.50 -9.48
N ALA A 231 4.67 0.76 -8.59
CA ALA A 231 6.12 0.50 -8.68
C ALA A 231 6.51 -0.37 -9.89
N ASP A 232 5.63 -1.28 -10.32
CA ASP A 232 5.91 -2.21 -11.41
C ASP A 232 5.81 -1.53 -12.77
N ARG A 233 4.84 -0.65 -12.92
CA ARG A 233 4.58 0.11 -14.15
C ARG A 233 5.16 1.53 -14.12
N ARG A 234 5.70 1.98 -12.97
CA ARG A 234 6.29 3.30 -12.73
C ARG A 234 5.36 4.47 -13.07
N ARG A 235 4.07 4.28 -12.92
CA ARG A 235 3.02 5.24 -13.26
C ARG A 235 2.20 5.63 -12.04
N VAL A 236 1.49 6.74 -12.15
CA VAL A 236 0.53 7.21 -11.16
C VAL A 236 -0.87 7.12 -11.74
N VAL A 237 -1.79 6.51 -11.00
CA VAL A 237 -3.19 6.37 -11.37
C VAL A 237 -4.04 7.11 -10.35
N ARG A 238 -5.00 7.92 -10.84
CA ARG A 238 -5.94 8.64 -9.97
C ARG A 238 -7.23 7.85 -9.83
N HIS A 239 -7.69 7.74 -8.59
CA HIS A 239 -8.98 7.16 -8.23
C HIS A 239 -9.83 8.22 -7.53
N GLY A 240 -11.07 8.40 -7.96
CA GLY A 240 -12.06 9.24 -7.29
C GLY A 240 -12.73 8.53 -6.12
N ASN A 241 -13.60 9.24 -5.39
CA ASN A 241 -14.45 8.68 -4.34
C ASN A 241 -13.74 8.05 -3.12
N GLY A 242 -12.53 8.53 -2.79
CA GLY A 242 -11.78 8.11 -1.60
C GLY A 242 -11.35 6.64 -1.61
N TYR A 243 -11.02 6.11 -0.41
CA TYR A 243 -10.47 4.76 -0.26
C TYR A 243 -11.50 3.66 -0.58
N SER A 244 -12.74 3.80 -0.12
CA SER A 244 -13.83 2.86 -0.45
C SER A 244 -14.12 2.82 -1.95
N GLY A 245 -14.10 3.98 -2.62
CA GLY A 245 -14.25 4.06 -4.08
C GLY A 245 -13.13 3.33 -4.83
N PHE A 246 -11.90 3.50 -4.40
CA PHE A 246 -10.75 2.78 -4.92
C PHE A 246 -10.92 1.25 -4.80
N LEU A 247 -11.33 0.76 -3.63
CA LEU A 247 -11.57 -0.68 -3.44
C LEU A 247 -12.70 -1.20 -4.35
N ALA A 248 -13.77 -0.42 -4.50
CA ALA A 248 -14.87 -0.78 -5.40
C ALA A 248 -14.43 -0.81 -6.89
N GLU A 249 -13.61 0.14 -7.33
CA GLU A 249 -13.03 0.16 -8.67
C GLU A 249 -12.11 -1.04 -8.92
N GLN A 250 -11.26 -1.39 -7.96
CA GLN A 250 -10.39 -2.58 -8.00
C GLN A 250 -11.23 -3.87 -8.12
N ALA A 251 -12.26 -4.03 -7.29
CA ALA A 251 -13.15 -5.18 -7.33
C ALA A 251 -13.90 -5.28 -8.67
N ALA A 252 -14.41 -4.15 -9.18
CA ALA A 252 -15.09 -4.09 -10.47
C ALA A 252 -14.14 -4.40 -11.65
N ALA A 253 -12.90 -3.92 -11.59
CA ALA A 253 -11.88 -4.21 -12.61
C ALA A 253 -11.54 -5.71 -12.63
N ARG A 254 -11.39 -6.33 -11.45
CA ARG A 254 -11.18 -7.77 -11.33
C ARG A 254 -12.35 -8.57 -11.91
N GLN A 255 -13.57 -8.20 -11.55
CA GLN A 255 -14.78 -8.87 -12.06
C GLN A 255 -14.89 -8.78 -13.59
N ARG A 256 -14.59 -7.60 -14.16
CA ARG A 256 -14.55 -7.45 -15.64
C ARG A 256 -13.49 -8.34 -16.28
N TRP A 257 -12.32 -8.46 -15.66
CA TRP A 257 -11.26 -9.35 -16.15
C TRP A 257 -11.68 -10.81 -16.12
N GLU A 258 -12.26 -11.28 -15.00
CA GLU A 258 -12.79 -12.64 -14.86
C GLU A 258 -13.88 -12.94 -15.92
N GLN A 259 -14.78 -12.00 -16.17
CA GLN A 259 -15.81 -12.11 -17.21
C GLN A 259 -15.20 -12.18 -18.62
N SER A 260 -14.26 -11.30 -18.93
CA SER A 260 -13.58 -11.27 -20.23
C SER A 260 -12.82 -12.58 -20.49
N TYR A 261 -12.16 -13.11 -19.46
CA TYR A 261 -11.45 -14.38 -19.56
C TYR A 261 -12.41 -15.56 -19.76
N ALA A 262 -13.52 -15.61 -19.03
CA ALA A 262 -14.53 -16.64 -19.19
C ALA A 262 -15.19 -16.59 -20.58
N GLN A 263 -15.47 -15.39 -21.12
CA GLN A 263 -15.98 -15.21 -22.47
C GLN A 263 -14.97 -15.69 -23.53
N TRP A 264 -13.69 -15.31 -23.37
CA TRP A 264 -12.62 -15.76 -24.25
C TRP A 264 -12.50 -17.30 -24.25
N GLN A 265 -12.51 -17.93 -23.08
CA GLN A 265 -12.47 -19.40 -22.96
C GLN A 265 -13.65 -20.06 -23.66
N SER A 266 -14.87 -19.52 -23.45
CA SER A 266 -16.09 -20.03 -24.08
C SER A 266 -16.04 -19.92 -25.60
N GLU A 267 -15.53 -18.81 -26.13
CA GLU A 267 -15.40 -18.59 -27.56
C GLU A 267 -14.34 -19.51 -28.18
N VAL A 268 -13.18 -19.68 -27.52
CA VAL A 268 -12.15 -20.64 -27.94
C VAL A 268 -12.72 -22.07 -27.98
N ALA A 269 -13.42 -22.49 -26.92
CA ALA A 269 -14.06 -23.81 -26.85
C ALA A 269 -15.07 -24.00 -27.99
N ARG A 270 -15.96 -23.02 -28.22
CA ARG A 270 -16.96 -23.04 -29.31
C ARG A 270 -16.32 -23.11 -30.69
N MET A 271 -15.23 -22.35 -30.94
CA MET A 271 -14.54 -22.40 -32.24
C MET A 271 -13.86 -23.74 -32.46
N ARG A 272 -13.23 -24.32 -31.41
CA ARG A 272 -12.64 -25.67 -31.47
C ARG A 272 -13.70 -26.75 -31.77
N GLU A 273 -14.84 -26.67 -31.09
CA GLU A 273 -15.94 -27.61 -31.31
C GLU A 273 -16.53 -27.48 -32.75
N THR A 274 -16.74 -26.23 -33.21
CA THR A 274 -17.24 -25.97 -34.58
C THR A 274 -16.27 -26.49 -35.63
N ALA A 275 -14.98 -26.29 -35.48
CA ALA A 275 -13.96 -26.84 -36.39
C ALA A 275 -13.96 -28.36 -36.37
N ALA A 276 -14.02 -29.00 -35.20
CA ALA A 276 -13.99 -30.44 -35.05
C ALA A 276 -15.28 -31.15 -35.56
N THR A 277 -16.45 -30.61 -35.24
CA THR A 277 -17.75 -31.20 -35.64
C THR A 277 -18.02 -31.00 -37.12
N THR A 278 -17.75 -29.81 -37.67
CA THR A 278 -17.93 -29.53 -39.09
C THR A 278 -16.94 -30.34 -39.95
N ALA A 279 -15.71 -30.55 -39.48
CA ALA A 279 -14.73 -31.42 -40.16
C ALA A 279 -15.21 -32.87 -40.24
N ARG A 280 -15.91 -33.39 -39.22
CA ARG A 280 -16.50 -34.75 -39.25
C ARG A 280 -17.69 -34.87 -40.17
N GLN A 281 -18.44 -33.79 -40.44
CA GLN A 281 -19.58 -33.78 -41.36
C GLN A 281 -19.17 -33.70 -42.84
N VAL A 282 -17.93 -33.39 -43.14
CA VAL A 282 -17.35 -33.38 -44.50
C VAL A 282 -17.02 -34.80 -45.01
N ALA A 283 -17.11 -35.83 -44.15
CA ALA A 283 -16.85 -37.22 -44.55
C ALA A 283 -17.99 -37.79 -45.46
N PRO A 284 -17.67 -38.49 -46.56
CA PRO A 284 -18.62 -38.88 -47.57
C PRO A 284 -19.48 -40.08 -47.14
N GLY A 285 -20.78 -40.07 -47.49
CA GLY A 285 -21.60 -41.23 -47.30
C GLY A 285 -23.12 -41.02 -47.20
N ARG A 286 -23.75 -40.35 -48.18
CA ARG A 286 -25.19 -40.50 -48.40
C ARG A 286 -25.47 -41.14 -49.76
N ALA A 287 -26.23 -42.23 -49.77
CA ALA A 287 -26.67 -42.91 -51.00
C ALA A 287 -27.57 -42.00 -51.86
N MET A 288 -27.36 -42.03 -53.15
CA MET A 288 -28.20 -41.35 -54.15
C MET A 288 -29.64 -41.83 -54.08
N ARG A 289 -30.61 -40.92 -54.13
CA ARG A 289 -32.04 -41.19 -54.12
C ARG A 289 -32.72 -40.96 -55.47
N ASP A 290 -32.02 -40.37 -56.44
CA ASP A 290 -32.59 -40.04 -57.76
C ASP A 290 -31.54 -40.06 -58.87
N ASN A 291 -31.92 -40.44 -60.15
CA ASN A 291 -31.02 -40.68 -61.27
C ASN A 291 -30.39 -39.43 -61.93
N ASN A 292 -30.49 -38.22 -61.31
CA ASN A 292 -29.87 -37.01 -61.85
C ASN A 292 -28.52 -36.72 -61.16
N LYS A 293 -27.50 -37.44 -61.58
CA LYS A 293 -26.12 -37.37 -61.04
C LYS A 293 -25.53 -35.97 -61.08
N MET A 294 -25.80 -35.16 -62.13
CA MET A 294 -25.22 -33.82 -62.31
C MET A 294 -25.81 -32.78 -61.35
N ALA A 295 -27.10 -32.85 -61.04
CA ALA A 295 -27.73 -31.95 -60.06
C ALA A 295 -27.34 -32.31 -58.60
N TYR A 296 -27.20 -33.62 -58.35
CA TYR A 296 -26.73 -34.15 -57.10
C TYR A 296 -25.28 -33.72 -56.80
N ASP A 297 -24.35 -33.88 -57.75
CA ASP A 297 -22.92 -33.49 -57.59
C ASP A 297 -22.77 -31.98 -57.41
N ARG A 298 -23.55 -31.13 -58.06
CA ARG A 298 -23.59 -29.69 -57.87
C ARG A 298 -24.14 -29.28 -56.49
N ALA A 299 -25.15 -29.99 -55.99
CA ALA A 299 -25.73 -29.74 -54.67
C ALA A 299 -24.76 -30.17 -53.54
N VAL A 300 -24.15 -31.36 -53.69
CA VAL A 300 -23.14 -31.89 -52.75
C VAL A 300 -21.89 -31.00 -52.77
N GLY A 301 -21.41 -30.58 -53.96
CA GLY A 301 -20.26 -29.65 -54.06
C GLY A 301 -20.50 -28.31 -53.39
N ARG A 302 -21.70 -27.70 -53.49
CA ARG A 302 -22.07 -26.47 -52.79
C ARG A 302 -22.12 -26.65 -51.27
N VAL A 303 -22.66 -27.75 -50.78
CA VAL A 303 -22.70 -28.07 -49.35
C VAL A 303 -21.29 -28.29 -48.82
N GLN A 304 -20.45 -29.04 -49.53
CA GLN A 304 -19.03 -29.25 -49.14
C GLN A 304 -18.22 -27.96 -49.13
N GLN A 305 -18.38 -27.07 -50.14
CA GLN A 305 -17.75 -25.75 -50.16
C GLN A 305 -18.20 -24.86 -49.00
N SER A 306 -19.51 -24.87 -48.66
CA SER A 306 -20.05 -24.13 -47.52
C SER A 306 -19.51 -24.65 -46.20
N LEU A 307 -19.43 -25.98 -46.02
CA LEU A 307 -18.86 -26.60 -44.83
C LEU A 307 -17.34 -26.31 -44.71
N ALA A 308 -16.59 -26.45 -45.80
CA ALA A 308 -15.15 -26.13 -45.82
C ALA A 308 -14.89 -24.63 -45.54
N SER A 309 -15.77 -23.73 -46.01
CA SER A 309 -15.69 -22.31 -45.69
C SER A 309 -15.95 -22.05 -44.21
N ARG A 310 -16.94 -22.73 -43.61
CA ARG A 310 -17.22 -22.61 -42.16
C ARG A 310 -16.06 -23.11 -41.30
N VAL A 311 -15.42 -24.22 -41.66
CA VAL A 311 -14.23 -24.73 -40.99
C VAL A 311 -13.10 -23.70 -41.04
N ARG A 312 -12.76 -23.22 -42.26
CA ARG A 312 -11.70 -22.22 -42.43
C ARG A 312 -11.96 -20.93 -41.63
N ASN A 313 -13.20 -20.45 -41.63
CA ASN A 313 -13.59 -19.26 -40.86
C ASN A 313 -13.49 -19.51 -39.36
N ALA A 314 -13.84 -20.68 -38.85
CA ALA A 314 -13.72 -21.05 -37.46
C ALA A 314 -12.24 -21.19 -37.04
N GLU A 315 -11.41 -21.81 -37.89
CA GLU A 315 -9.97 -21.94 -37.69
C GLU A 315 -9.25 -20.57 -37.68
N GLU A 316 -9.60 -19.70 -38.63
CA GLU A 316 -9.03 -18.35 -38.71
C GLU A 316 -9.43 -17.50 -37.47
N ARG A 317 -10.69 -17.61 -37.03
CA ARG A 317 -11.15 -16.93 -35.83
C ARG A 317 -10.52 -17.51 -34.57
N LEU A 318 -10.35 -18.83 -34.50
CA LEU A 318 -9.62 -19.49 -33.43
C LEU A 318 -8.17 -19.03 -33.37
N ARG A 319 -7.50 -18.94 -34.53
CA ARG A 319 -6.13 -18.44 -34.61
C ARG A 319 -6.02 -17.03 -34.06
N ARG A 320 -6.91 -16.10 -34.47
CA ARG A 320 -6.92 -14.71 -33.93
C ARG A 320 -7.13 -14.65 -32.42
N LEU A 321 -8.02 -15.50 -31.88
CA LEU A 321 -8.26 -15.59 -30.44
C LEU A 321 -7.04 -16.13 -29.68
N LEU A 322 -6.24 -17.00 -30.30
CA LEU A 322 -5.02 -17.56 -29.71
C LEU A 322 -3.80 -16.65 -29.90
N ASP A 323 -3.79 -15.80 -30.93
CA ASP A 323 -2.72 -14.82 -31.18
C ASP A 323 -2.79 -13.66 -30.18
N ASP A 324 -4.00 -13.30 -29.70
CA ASP A 324 -4.23 -12.28 -28.67
C ASP A 324 -5.06 -12.87 -27.49
N PRO A 325 -4.43 -13.71 -26.65
CA PRO A 325 -5.13 -14.39 -25.58
C PRO A 325 -5.41 -13.44 -24.40
N VAL A 326 -6.61 -13.48 -23.87
CA VAL A 326 -6.89 -12.85 -22.57
C VAL A 326 -6.15 -13.63 -21.48
N PRO A 327 -5.23 -13.00 -20.73
CA PRO A 327 -4.49 -13.70 -19.69
C PRO A 327 -5.44 -14.15 -18.57
N PRO A 328 -5.18 -15.29 -17.91
CA PRO A 328 -5.99 -15.73 -16.80
C PRO A 328 -5.90 -14.73 -15.63
N PRO A 329 -7.02 -14.43 -14.96
CA PRO A 329 -6.99 -13.63 -13.76
C PRO A 329 -6.17 -14.35 -12.67
N PRO A 330 -5.43 -13.61 -11.82
CA PRO A 330 -4.68 -14.20 -10.73
C PRO A 330 -5.61 -14.97 -9.78
N LYS A 331 -5.15 -16.12 -9.32
CA LYS A 331 -5.91 -16.92 -8.36
C LYS A 331 -5.94 -16.20 -7.01
N PRO A 332 -7.09 -16.17 -6.31
CA PRO A 332 -7.15 -15.60 -4.98
C PRO A 332 -6.19 -16.33 -4.04
N LEU A 333 -5.58 -15.60 -3.12
CA LEU A 333 -4.74 -16.17 -2.08
C LEU A 333 -5.54 -17.18 -1.25
N ARG A 334 -4.95 -18.33 -0.96
CA ARG A 334 -5.55 -19.36 -0.09
C ARG A 334 -4.48 -20.05 0.73
N PHE A 335 -4.68 -20.11 2.02
CA PHE A 335 -3.85 -20.91 2.91
C PHE A 335 -4.49 -22.29 3.09
N THR A 336 -3.67 -23.34 3.01
CA THR A 336 -4.14 -24.72 3.08
C THR A 336 -3.54 -25.40 4.30
N PRO A 337 -4.31 -26.12 5.14
CA PRO A 337 -3.76 -26.91 6.24
C PRO A 337 -3.02 -28.13 5.72
N THR A 338 -2.07 -28.65 6.50
CA THR A 338 -1.24 -29.84 6.15
C THR A 338 -2.08 -31.10 6.00
N LEU A 339 -3.10 -31.25 6.82
CA LEU A 339 -4.00 -32.39 6.81
C LEU A 339 -5.36 -32.01 6.22
N ALA A 340 -5.64 -32.45 4.99
CA ALA A 340 -6.96 -32.35 4.40
C ALA A 340 -7.96 -33.19 5.23
N GLY A 341 -8.73 -32.54 6.10
CA GLY A 341 -9.79 -33.15 6.91
C GLY A 341 -9.44 -33.60 8.33
N GLY A 342 -8.19 -33.43 8.79
CA GLY A 342 -7.81 -33.78 10.17
C GLY A 342 -7.39 -32.55 10.97
N ARG A 343 -8.24 -32.08 11.88
CA ARG A 343 -7.79 -31.14 12.93
C ARG A 343 -6.72 -31.87 13.74
N VAL A 344 -5.54 -31.25 13.94
CA VAL A 344 -4.61 -31.67 14.97
C VAL A 344 -5.40 -31.73 16.28
N ARG A 345 -5.59 -32.91 16.85
CA ARG A 345 -6.31 -33.03 18.13
C ARG A 345 -5.46 -32.38 19.23
N GLY A 346 -6.02 -31.39 19.91
CA GLY A 346 -5.34 -30.63 20.97
C GLY A 346 -4.60 -29.39 20.47
N ALA A 347 -3.69 -28.88 21.27
CA ALA A 347 -2.92 -27.68 20.98
C ALA A 347 -1.96 -27.89 19.80
N VAL A 348 -2.00 -27.00 18.81
CA VAL A 348 -1.05 -26.95 17.69
C VAL A 348 0.25 -26.31 18.13
N LEU A 349 0.16 -25.33 19.03
CA LEU A 349 1.28 -24.58 19.56
C LEU A 349 1.07 -24.36 21.08
N GLU A 350 2.09 -24.64 21.86
CA GLU A 350 2.06 -24.46 23.30
C GLU A 350 3.40 -23.86 23.75
N ALA A 351 3.35 -22.71 24.38
CA ALA A 351 4.49 -22.03 24.96
C ALA A 351 4.26 -21.88 26.47
N THR A 352 5.19 -22.37 27.26
CA THR A 352 5.12 -22.32 28.73
C THR A 352 6.30 -21.53 29.27
N ASP A 353 5.99 -20.41 29.94
CA ASP A 353 6.94 -19.50 30.61
C ASP A 353 8.16 -19.10 29.75
N VAL A 354 7.96 -18.92 28.45
CA VAL A 354 9.03 -18.52 27.53
C VAL A 354 9.51 -17.11 27.85
N MET A 355 10.83 -16.94 27.88
CA MET A 355 11.50 -15.68 28.17
C MET A 355 12.72 -15.52 27.27
N VAL A 356 13.03 -14.29 26.85
CA VAL A 356 14.29 -13.93 26.18
C VAL A 356 14.85 -12.71 26.90
N GLU A 357 16.03 -12.85 27.47
CA GLU A 357 16.65 -11.82 28.31
C GLU A 357 16.79 -10.48 27.57
N GLY A 358 16.37 -9.41 28.23
CA GLY A 358 16.38 -8.06 27.67
C GLY A 358 15.41 -7.81 26.49
N ARG A 359 14.62 -8.83 26.05
CA ARG A 359 13.77 -8.71 24.85
C ARG A 359 12.32 -9.17 25.04
N LEU A 360 12.07 -10.20 25.85
CA LEU A 360 10.74 -10.75 26.06
C LEU A 360 10.58 -11.19 27.53
N GLY A 361 9.61 -10.63 28.21
CA GLY A 361 9.21 -11.07 29.55
C GLY A 361 8.57 -12.46 29.54
N ARG A 362 8.44 -13.11 30.71
CA ARG A 362 7.82 -14.43 30.82
C ARG A 362 6.41 -14.40 30.21
N THR A 363 6.20 -15.25 29.22
CA THR A 363 4.96 -15.33 28.46
C THR A 363 4.57 -16.77 28.23
N GLY A 364 3.28 -17.08 28.41
CA GLY A 364 2.71 -18.39 28.12
C GLY A 364 1.47 -18.26 27.23
N LEU A 365 1.29 -19.19 26.31
CA LEU A 365 0.10 -19.28 25.47
C LEU A 365 -0.10 -20.70 24.94
N THR A 366 -1.35 -21.04 24.67
CA THR A 366 -1.73 -22.31 24.05
C THR A 366 -2.72 -22.03 22.94
N LEU A 367 -2.48 -22.61 21.76
CA LEU A 367 -3.31 -22.42 20.57
C LEU A 367 -3.74 -23.76 19.98
N ALA A 368 -5.02 -23.94 19.80
CA ALA A 368 -5.61 -25.04 19.05
C ALA A 368 -5.87 -24.66 17.59
N SER A 369 -6.14 -25.64 16.73
CA SER A 369 -6.56 -25.37 15.35
C SER A 369 -7.86 -24.56 15.34
N GLY A 370 -7.87 -23.47 14.55
CA GLY A 370 -8.98 -22.51 14.47
C GLY A 370 -8.87 -21.32 15.42
N ASP A 371 -7.95 -21.36 16.40
CA ASP A 371 -7.76 -20.22 17.30
C ASP A 371 -7.18 -19.00 16.55
N ARG A 372 -7.60 -17.82 16.99
CA ARG A 372 -7.19 -16.52 16.47
C ARG A 372 -6.61 -15.69 17.60
N LEU A 373 -5.34 -15.31 17.49
CA LEU A 373 -4.64 -14.50 18.49
C LEU A 373 -4.03 -13.25 17.85
N LEU A 374 -4.41 -12.07 18.36
CA LEU A 374 -3.74 -10.81 18.06
C LEU A 374 -2.79 -10.45 19.19
N ILE A 375 -1.53 -10.26 18.87
CA ILE A 375 -0.51 -9.80 19.82
C ILE A 375 -0.36 -8.29 19.68
N THR A 376 -0.55 -7.57 20.79
CA THR A 376 -0.44 -6.11 20.88
C THR A 376 0.61 -5.72 21.91
N GLY A 377 0.95 -4.43 21.97
CA GLY A 377 1.89 -3.88 22.95
C GLY A 377 2.80 -2.81 22.32
N PRO A 378 3.55 -2.06 23.13
CA PRO A 378 4.40 -0.97 22.66
C PRO A 378 5.56 -1.48 21.77
N ASN A 379 6.18 -0.55 21.04
CA ASN A 379 7.38 -0.87 20.27
C ASN A 379 8.52 -1.29 21.21
N GLY A 380 9.24 -2.35 20.83
CA GLY A 380 10.29 -2.93 21.68
C GLY A 380 9.80 -3.88 22.77
N ALA A 381 8.50 -4.10 22.95
CA ALA A 381 7.94 -5.02 23.97
C ALA A 381 8.26 -6.52 23.74
N GLY A 382 8.88 -6.88 22.60
CA GLY A 382 9.25 -8.27 22.32
C GLY A 382 8.27 -9.06 21.48
N LYS A 383 7.27 -8.40 20.84
CA LYS A 383 6.26 -9.05 19.98
C LYS A 383 6.89 -9.92 18.87
N SER A 384 7.79 -9.36 18.07
CA SER A 384 8.53 -10.10 17.02
C SER A 384 9.46 -11.18 17.61
N THR A 385 10.03 -10.95 18.80
CA THR A 385 10.82 -11.93 19.53
C THR A 385 9.96 -13.14 19.92
N LEU A 386 8.75 -12.90 20.44
CA LEU A 386 7.80 -13.96 20.75
C LEU A 386 7.45 -14.77 19.50
N LEU A 387 7.11 -14.14 18.37
CA LEU A 387 6.82 -14.86 17.13
C LEU A 387 8.00 -15.70 16.64
N ARG A 388 9.24 -15.20 16.73
CA ARG A 388 10.44 -15.95 16.36
C ARG A 388 10.67 -17.15 17.28
N VAL A 389 10.40 -17.01 18.59
CA VAL A 389 10.43 -18.12 19.54
C VAL A 389 9.37 -19.17 19.19
N LEU A 390 8.13 -18.74 18.91
CA LEU A 390 7.03 -19.62 18.51
C LEU A 390 7.30 -20.32 17.16
N ALA A 391 7.93 -19.64 16.20
CA ALA A 391 8.33 -20.21 14.92
C ALA A 391 9.47 -21.25 15.03
N GLY A 392 10.31 -21.12 16.04
CA GLY A 392 11.51 -21.92 16.22
C GLY A 392 12.78 -21.30 15.64
N ASP A 393 12.70 -20.05 15.20
CA ASP A 393 13.84 -19.28 14.69
C ASP A 393 14.72 -18.70 15.81
N LEU A 394 14.21 -18.70 17.04
CA LEU A 394 14.92 -18.26 18.23
C LEU A 394 14.65 -19.24 19.38
N ILE A 395 15.73 -19.66 20.04
CA ILE A 395 15.63 -20.48 21.25
C ILE A 395 15.42 -19.54 22.45
N PRO A 396 14.41 -19.75 23.30
CA PRO A 396 14.20 -18.95 24.49
C PRO A 396 15.26 -19.27 25.55
N ASP A 397 15.62 -18.27 26.38
CA ASP A 397 16.55 -18.44 27.50
C ASP A 397 15.91 -19.21 28.67
N ALA A 398 14.57 -19.17 28.77
CA ALA A 398 13.79 -19.96 29.74
C ALA A 398 12.44 -20.36 29.13
N GLY A 399 11.84 -21.41 29.67
CA GLY A 399 10.57 -21.96 29.23
C GLY A 399 10.71 -22.95 28.09
N THR A 400 9.58 -23.42 27.56
CA THR A 400 9.52 -24.42 26.50
C THR A 400 8.46 -24.12 25.47
N VAL A 401 8.70 -24.52 24.21
CA VAL A 401 7.73 -24.40 23.12
C VAL A 401 7.53 -25.78 22.48
N VAL A 402 6.28 -26.23 22.48
CA VAL A 402 5.86 -27.47 21.81
C VAL A 402 5.09 -27.11 20.55
N ARG A 403 5.53 -27.64 19.41
CA ARG A 403 4.93 -27.43 18.09
C ARG A 403 4.42 -28.75 17.55
N ARG A 404 3.12 -28.83 17.27
CA ARG A 404 2.47 -30.00 16.69
C ARG A 404 1.89 -29.64 15.33
N GLY A 405 2.64 -29.95 14.28
CA GLY A 405 2.29 -29.57 12.90
C GLY A 405 3.29 -28.63 12.25
N ARG A 406 2.95 -28.18 11.06
CA ARG A 406 3.80 -27.25 10.28
C ARG A 406 3.43 -25.81 10.63
N ILE A 407 4.43 -25.06 11.07
CA ILE A 407 4.30 -23.63 11.38
C ILE A 407 4.75 -22.81 10.17
N GLY A 408 3.85 -21.97 9.65
CA GLY A 408 4.19 -20.94 8.67
C GLY A 408 4.54 -19.65 9.39
N TYR A 409 5.67 -19.06 9.06
CA TYR A 409 6.09 -17.79 9.66
C TYR A 409 6.38 -16.74 8.59
N LEU A 410 5.73 -15.59 8.70
CA LEU A 410 6.02 -14.38 7.93
C LEU A 410 6.69 -13.36 8.84
N ALA A 411 7.98 -13.17 8.65
CA ALA A 411 8.74 -12.20 9.42
C ALA A 411 8.49 -10.76 8.93
N GLN A 412 8.58 -9.80 9.82
CA GLN A 412 8.47 -8.37 9.51
C GLN A 412 9.48 -7.94 8.43
N GLN A 413 10.71 -8.45 8.50
CA GLN A 413 11.73 -8.27 7.47
C GLN A 413 12.02 -9.62 6.83
N PRO A 414 11.83 -9.77 5.51
CA PRO A 414 12.18 -10.99 4.80
C PRO A 414 13.68 -11.29 4.97
N PRO A 415 14.05 -12.58 5.05
CA PRO A 415 15.44 -12.97 5.19
C PRO A 415 16.30 -12.46 4.03
N SER A 416 17.56 -12.17 4.31
CA SER A 416 18.52 -11.67 3.33
C SER A 416 18.64 -12.60 2.12
N ALA A 417 18.73 -12.00 0.93
CA ALA A 417 18.96 -12.72 -0.32
C ALA A 417 20.32 -13.43 -0.32
N ARG A 418 20.37 -14.62 -0.91
CA ARG A 418 21.66 -15.24 -1.23
C ARG A 418 22.33 -14.51 -2.40
N PRO A 419 23.66 -14.42 -2.44
CA PRO A 419 24.34 -13.78 -3.56
C PRO A 419 23.93 -14.39 -4.91
N GLY A 420 23.51 -13.54 -5.85
CA GLY A 420 23.13 -13.96 -7.20
C GLY A 420 21.80 -14.71 -7.34
N GLU A 421 21.04 -14.93 -6.25
CA GLU A 421 19.79 -15.66 -6.30
C GLU A 421 18.70 -14.90 -7.03
N THR A 422 18.03 -15.59 -7.99
CA THR A 422 16.88 -15.03 -8.70
C THR A 422 15.58 -15.21 -7.89
N LEU A 423 14.56 -14.40 -8.20
CA LEU A 423 13.23 -14.49 -7.60
C LEU A 423 12.66 -15.90 -7.73
N LEU A 424 12.74 -16.52 -8.92
CA LEU A 424 12.26 -17.89 -9.14
C LEU A 424 13.04 -18.92 -8.32
N ALA A 425 14.36 -18.81 -8.24
CA ALA A 425 15.20 -19.71 -7.45
C ALA A 425 14.87 -19.58 -5.95
N ALA A 426 14.67 -18.36 -5.45
CA ALA A 426 14.28 -18.11 -4.08
C ALA A 426 12.87 -18.67 -3.75
N PHE A 427 11.92 -18.53 -4.67
CA PHE A 427 10.59 -19.14 -4.52
C PHE A 427 10.67 -20.67 -4.51
N ALA A 428 11.43 -21.27 -5.42
CA ALA A 428 11.56 -22.72 -5.57
C ALA A 428 12.41 -23.40 -4.48
N ARG A 429 13.11 -22.65 -3.64
CA ARG A 429 13.98 -23.16 -2.60
C ARG A 429 13.24 -24.15 -1.69
N GLY A 430 13.67 -25.42 -1.68
CA GLY A 430 13.05 -26.51 -0.95
C GLY A 430 11.80 -27.11 -1.61
N ARG A 431 11.48 -26.74 -2.88
CA ARG A 431 10.26 -27.17 -3.60
C ARG A 431 10.54 -27.87 -4.94
N GLY A 432 11.78 -28.25 -5.18
CA GLY A 432 12.22 -28.91 -6.43
C GLY A 432 12.70 -27.92 -7.50
N GLU A 433 12.65 -28.34 -8.76
CA GLU A 433 13.20 -27.59 -9.89
C GLU A 433 12.50 -26.24 -10.09
N PRO A 434 13.27 -25.12 -10.22
CA PRO A 434 12.71 -23.79 -10.38
C PRO A 434 11.72 -23.65 -11.54
N ASP A 435 12.03 -24.23 -12.70
CA ASP A 435 11.17 -24.12 -13.89
C ASP A 435 9.78 -24.70 -13.68
N ARG A 436 9.66 -25.78 -12.87
CA ARG A 436 8.36 -26.35 -12.53
C ARG A 436 7.54 -25.48 -11.56
N GLN A 437 8.20 -24.58 -10.84
CA GLN A 437 7.56 -23.65 -9.92
C GLN A 437 7.18 -22.31 -10.58
N ALA A 438 7.69 -22.01 -11.77
CA ALA A 438 7.43 -20.76 -12.47
C ALA A 438 5.93 -20.50 -12.70
N GLU A 439 5.21 -21.51 -13.25
CA GLU A 439 3.76 -21.41 -13.51
C GLU A 439 2.96 -21.21 -12.21
N ARG A 440 3.39 -21.86 -11.13
CA ARG A 440 2.74 -21.72 -9.82
C ARG A 440 2.91 -20.32 -9.26
N LEU A 441 4.11 -19.75 -9.37
CA LEU A 441 4.39 -18.39 -8.89
C LEU A 441 3.60 -17.34 -9.69
N VAL A 442 3.58 -17.48 -11.02
CA VAL A 442 2.80 -16.61 -11.91
C VAL A 442 1.29 -16.73 -11.62
N ALA A 443 0.79 -17.95 -11.38
CA ALA A 443 -0.63 -18.19 -11.08
C ALA A 443 -1.10 -17.55 -9.76
N LEU A 444 -0.20 -17.23 -8.83
CA LEU A 444 -0.53 -16.45 -7.63
C LEU A 444 -0.77 -14.97 -7.94
N GLY A 445 -0.38 -14.47 -9.11
CA GLY A 445 -0.56 -13.06 -9.50
C GLY A 445 0.28 -12.07 -8.72
N LEU A 446 1.24 -12.56 -7.92
CA LEU A 446 2.11 -11.70 -7.10
C LEU A 446 3.32 -11.18 -7.88
N PHE A 447 3.64 -11.83 -9.01
CA PHE A 447 4.75 -11.45 -9.88
C PHE A 447 4.45 -11.75 -11.35
N ASP A 448 4.86 -10.84 -12.22
CA ASP A 448 4.82 -11.06 -13.67
C ASP A 448 5.92 -12.02 -14.12
N ARG A 449 5.65 -12.77 -15.20
CA ARG A 449 6.63 -13.72 -15.79
C ARG A 449 7.97 -13.05 -16.13
N ALA A 450 7.95 -11.80 -16.58
CA ALA A 450 9.16 -11.04 -16.93
C ALA A 450 10.09 -10.80 -15.73
N ARG A 451 9.57 -10.84 -14.51
CA ARG A 451 10.33 -10.60 -13.28
C ARG A 451 10.97 -11.85 -12.65
N LEU A 452 10.66 -13.04 -13.13
CA LEU A 452 11.11 -14.30 -12.53
C LEU A 452 12.65 -14.44 -12.50
N THR A 453 13.34 -13.81 -13.43
CA THR A 453 14.82 -13.81 -13.52
C THR A 453 15.48 -12.65 -12.77
N ALA A 454 14.70 -11.71 -12.22
CA ALA A 454 15.25 -10.60 -11.43
C ALA A 454 15.98 -11.12 -10.19
N ARG A 455 17.08 -10.46 -9.81
CA ARG A 455 17.82 -10.82 -8.60
C ARG A 455 17.08 -10.37 -7.35
N VAL A 456 17.01 -11.22 -6.34
CA VAL A 456 16.32 -10.89 -5.07
C VAL A 456 16.94 -9.66 -4.40
N ALA A 457 18.24 -9.43 -4.56
CA ALA A 457 18.94 -8.25 -4.04
C ALA A 457 18.43 -6.93 -4.65
N GLU A 458 17.91 -6.96 -5.89
CA GLU A 458 17.39 -5.80 -6.62
C GLU A 458 15.90 -5.51 -6.31
N LEU A 459 15.22 -6.44 -5.63
CA LEU A 459 13.83 -6.29 -5.27
C LEU A 459 13.64 -5.22 -4.18
N SER A 460 12.55 -4.45 -4.29
CA SER A 460 12.10 -3.56 -3.22
C SER A 460 11.70 -4.37 -1.99
N THR A 461 11.60 -3.70 -0.83
CA THR A 461 11.13 -4.34 0.41
C THR A 461 9.73 -4.95 0.23
N GLY A 462 8.80 -4.25 -0.44
CA GLY A 462 7.46 -4.76 -0.74
C GLY A 462 7.49 -5.98 -1.66
N GLN A 463 8.34 -6.00 -2.68
CA GLN A 463 8.51 -7.17 -3.56
C GLN A 463 9.11 -8.37 -2.81
N ARG A 464 10.05 -8.14 -1.89
CA ARG A 464 10.57 -9.22 -1.02
C ARG A 464 9.48 -9.75 -0.07
N GLN A 465 8.63 -8.88 0.45
CA GLN A 465 7.49 -9.30 1.28
C GLN A 465 6.47 -10.10 0.47
N ARG A 466 6.16 -9.69 -0.77
CA ARG A 466 5.34 -10.48 -1.71
C ARG A 466 5.93 -11.88 -1.98
N LEU A 467 7.26 -11.97 -2.13
CA LEU A 467 7.93 -13.27 -2.31
C LEU A 467 7.80 -14.15 -1.06
N ALA A 468 7.98 -13.59 0.13
CA ALA A 468 7.78 -14.31 1.39
C ALA A 468 6.33 -14.80 1.52
N LEU A 469 5.36 -13.95 1.20
CA LEU A 469 3.94 -14.31 1.17
C LEU A 469 3.65 -15.41 0.14
N ALA A 470 4.19 -15.31 -1.09
CA ALA A 470 4.06 -16.33 -2.12
C ALA A 470 4.55 -17.70 -1.64
N ARG A 471 5.69 -17.71 -0.94
CA ARG A 471 6.24 -18.94 -0.34
C ARG A 471 5.30 -19.50 0.73
N LEU A 472 4.79 -18.63 1.62
CA LEU A 472 3.91 -19.02 2.71
C LEU A 472 2.60 -19.64 2.20
N VAL A 473 1.93 -18.99 1.25
CA VAL A 473 0.68 -19.46 0.64
C VAL A 473 0.86 -20.77 -0.14
N SER A 474 2.08 -21.01 -0.63
CA SER A 474 2.40 -22.21 -1.43
C SER A 474 2.65 -23.47 -0.59
N GLU A 475 2.75 -23.36 0.73
CA GLU A 475 2.99 -24.51 1.61
C GLU A 475 1.78 -24.72 2.52
N PRO A 476 1.37 -25.98 2.72
CA PRO A 476 0.35 -26.27 3.72
C PRO A 476 0.91 -26.04 5.13
N THR A 477 0.13 -25.41 5.99
CA THR A 477 0.50 -25.05 7.37
C THR A 477 -0.65 -25.31 8.31
N ASP A 478 -0.35 -25.67 9.57
CA ASP A 478 -1.33 -25.92 10.62
C ASP A 478 -1.48 -24.72 11.55
N ALA A 479 -0.43 -23.90 11.65
CA ALA A 479 -0.46 -22.59 12.29
C ALA A 479 0.27 -21.54 11.45
N LEU A 480 -0.26 -20.34 11.40
CA LEU A 480 0.32 -19.15 10.77
C LEU A 480 0.72 -18.13 11.84
N LEU A 481 1.97 -17.71 11.81
CA LEU A 481 2.53 -16.64 12.63
C LEU A 481 2.91 -15.49 11.71
N LEU A 482 2.25 -14.35 11.84
CA LEU A 482 2.41 -13.21 10.92
C LEU A 482 2.86 -11.97 11.69
N ASP A 483 4.05 -11.48 11.36
CA ASP A 483 4.64 -10.28 11.97
C ASP A 483 4.46 -9.09 11.03
N GLU A 484 3.53 -8.18 11.37
CA GLU A 484 3.17 -7.00 10.57
C GLU A 484 2.87 -7.35 9.09
N PRO A 485 1.94 -8.27 8.81
CA PRO A 485 1.75 -8.81 7.46
C PRO A 485 1.21 -7.81 6.45
N THR A 486 0.62 -6.72 6.92
CA THR A 486 0.05 -5.64 6.08
C THR A 486 1.09 -4.61 5.65
N ASN A 487 2.25 -4.57 6.33
CA ASN A 487 3.30 -3.61 6.01
C ASN A 487 3.90 -3.89 4.63
N HIS A 488 4.17 -2.84 3.87
CA HIS A 488 4.82 -2.88 2.55
C HIS A 488 4.01 -3.54 1.42
N LEU A 489 2.77 -3.95 1.67
CA LEU A 489 1.88 -4.48 0.64
C LEU A 489 0.99 -3.39 0.04
N SER A 490 0.52 -3.61 -1.18
CA SER A 490 -0.49 -2.72 -1.78
C SER A 490 -1.85 -2.92 -1.11
N PRO A 491 -2.71 -1.89 -1.07
CA PRO A 491 -4.04 -2.00 -0.43
C PRO A 491 -4.88 -3.16 -0.95
N GLY A 492 -4.88 -3.41 -2.26
CA GLY A 492 -5.61 -4.54 -2.85
C GLY A 492 -5.11 -5.90 -2.37
N LEU A 493 -3.79 -6.07 -2.24
CA LEU A 493 -3.18 -7.30 -1.73
C LEU A 493 -3.46 -7.50 -0.24
N ILE A 494 -3.56 -6.42 0.53
CA ILE A 494 -3.94 -6.49 1.96
C ILE A 494 -5.37 -7.03 2.10
N GLU A 495 -6.32 -6.54 1.32
CA GLU A 495 -7.71 -7.04 1.35
C GLU A 495 -7.78 -8.53 0.94
N GLU A 496 -7.01 -8.95 -0.07
CA GLU A 496 -6.92 -10.37 -0.45
C GLU A 496 -6.30 -11.23 0.67
N LEU A 497 -5.27 -10.73 1.32
CA LEU A 497 -4.63 -11.40 2.45
C LEU A 497 -5.61 -11.55 3.62
N GLU A 498 -6.32 -10.48 4.00
CA GLU A 498 -7.32 -10.52 5.07
C GLU A 498 -8.44 -11.53 4.76
N ALA A 499 -8.94 -11.55 3.53
CA ALA A 499 -9.94 -12.52 3.10
C ALA A 499 -9.41 -13.97 3.20
N ALA A 500 -8.18 -14.21 2.74
CA ALA A 500 -7.55 -15.52 2.82
C ALA A 500 -7.30 -15.98 4.28
N LEU A 501 -6.97 -15.05 5.19
CA LEU A 501 -6.78 -15.34 6.61
C LEU A 501 -8.11 -15.60 7.34
N ALA A 502 -9.19 -14.94 6.93
CA ALA A 502 -10.54 -15.18 7.48
C ALA A 502 -11.00 -16.63 7.20
N ASP A 503 -10.72 -17.14 6.00
CA ASP A 503 -11.08 -18.49 5.58
C ASP A 503 -10.08 -19.57 6.04
N TYR A 504 -8.95 -19.20 6.63
CA TYR A 504 -7.91 -20.16 7.04
C TYR A 504 -8.38 -20.99 8.24
N PRO A 505 -8.39 -22.35 8.14
CA PRO A 505 -8.92 -23.21 9.19
C PRO A 505 -7.94 -23.54 10.33
N GLY A 506 -6.64 -23.24 10.17
CA GLY A 506 -5.59 -23.49 11.16
C GLY A 506 -5.54 -22.43 12.26
N ALA A 507 -4.56 -22.54 13.18
CA ALA A 507 -4.30 -21.52 14.18
C ALA A 507 -3.67 -20.28 13.54
N LEU A 508 -4.05 -19.07 13.98
CA LEU A 508 -3.56 -17.81 13.45
C LEU A 508 -3.10 -16.90 14.58
N VAL A 509 -1.84 -16.48 14.50
CA VAL A 509 -1.27 -15.44 15.37
C VAL A 509 -0.81 -14.29 14.51
N ILE A 510 -1.27 -13.08 14.82
CA ILE A 510 -0.88 -11.87 14.11
C ILE A 510 -0.32 -10.85 15.11
N VAL A 511 0.81 -10.26 14.77
CA VAL A 511 1.26 -8.98 15.33
C VAL A 511 0.89 -7.91 14.30
N SER A 512 0.12 -6.90 14.69
CA SER A 512 -0.19 -5.79 13.78
C SER A 512 -0.49 -4.48 14.50
N HIS A 513 -0.01 -3.40 13.91
CA HIS A 513 -0.37 -2.03 14.23
C HIS A 513 -1.51 -1.49 13.33
N ASP A 514 -1.97 -2.25 12.34
CA ASP A 514 -3.05 -1.85 11.44
C ASP A 514 -4.37 -1.68 12.21
N ARG A 515 -4.87 -0.44 12.27
CA ARG A 515 -6.09 -0.07 13.02
C ARG A 515 -7.32 -0.78 12.49
N ARG A 516 -7.45 -0.95 11.16
CA ARG A 516 -8.59 -1.60 10.52
C ARG A 516 -8.63 -3.09 10.85
N LEU A 517 -7.47 -3.76 10.80
CA LEU A 517 -7.34 -5.16 11.21
C LEU A 517 -7.69 -5.32 12.70
N ARG A 518 -7.16 -4.45 13.58
CA ARG A 518 -7.48 -4.45 15.02
C ARG A 518 -8.95 -4.24 15.32
N GLN A 519 -9.61 -3.29 14.64
CA GLN A 519 -11.04 -3.01 14.80
C GLN A 519 -11.94 -4.17 14.34
N ARG A 520 -11.53 -4.91 13.32
CA ARG A 520 -12.28 -6.08 12.79
C ARG A 520 -11.95 -7.39 13.49
N TRP A 521 -10.93 -7.40 14.36
CA TRP A 521 -10.49 -8.61 15.01
C TRP A 521 -11.55 -9.21 15.93
N ARG A 522 -11.80 -10.52 15.77
CA ARG A 522 -12.80 -11.27 16.55
C ARG A 522 -12.19 -12.43 17.32
N GLY A 523 -10.88 -12.43 17.54
CA GLY A 523 -10.16 -13.47 18.29
C GLY A 523 -9.69 -12.99 19.66
N ALA A 524 -8.94 -13.84 20.35
CA ALA A 524 -8.24 -13.46 21.58
C ALA A 524 -7.19 -12.39 21.32
N GLN A 525 -6.87 -11.62 22.35
CA GLN A 525 -5.79 -10.63 22.32
C GLN A 525 -4.81 -10.91 23.47
N LEU A 526 -3.53 -10.79 23.17
CA LEU A 526 -2.44 -10.88 24.13
C LEU A 526 -1.64 -9.58 24.11
N GLU A 527 -1.60 -8.88 25.21
CA GLU A 527 -0.76 -7.70 25.36
C GLU A 527 0.61 -8.10 25.89
N VAL A 528 1.67 -7.81 25.14
CA VAL A 528 3.06 -8.00 25.56
C VAL A 528 3.56 -6.73 26.19
N GLY A 529 3.86 -6.77 27.49
CA GLY A 529 4.38 -5.63 28.26
C GLY A 529 5.82 -5.29 27.92
N ALA A 530 6.21 -4.01 28.09
CA ALA A 530 7.60 -3.62 27.93
C ALA A 530 8.47 -4.33 28.97
N VAL A 531 9.59 -4.91 28.53
CA VAL A 531 10.63 -5.42 29.45
C VAL A 531 11.32 -4.21 30.05
N PRO A 532 11.40 -4.06 31.39
CA PRO A 532 12.19 -2.99 32.01
C PRO A 532 13.62 -3.08 31.45
N ALA A 533 14.16 -1.94 31.01
CA ALA A 533 15.57 -1.86 30.65
C ALA A 533 16.40 -2.32 31.87
N ALA A 534 17.28 -3.28 31.68
CA ALA A 534 18.25 -3.63 32.70
C ALA A 534 19.08 -2.35 32.99
N VAL A 535 19.03 -1.88 34.24
CA VAL A 535 19.78 -0.72 34.73
C VAL A 535 21.26 -0.99 34.67
#